data_51b19123ed65837b6bdbc2712b88882e
#
_entry.id   51b19123ed65837b6bdbc2712b88882e
#
_cell.length_a   1.000
_cell.length_b   1.000
_cell.length_c   1.000
_cell.angle_alpha   90.00
_cell.angle_beta   90.00
_cell.angle_gamma   90.00
#
_symmetry.space_group_name_H-M   'P 1'
#
loop_
_entity.id
_entity.type
_entity.pdbx_description
1 polymer ?
#
loop_
_entity_poly.entity_id
_entity_poly.type
_entity_poly.pdbx_seq_one_letter_code
_entity_poly.pdbx_strand_id
1 'polypeptide(L)'
;MKKLLSFLLVLGTLLVLAACGSSNTEESETSGDEASGNEVNLYTARHYDVDDELYKKFEEETGIKVNVIKGEADELLERIKREGDATQADLFLTADAGRLHRAKEDGILQSVSSDVLDEQVPANFQDEDQMWYGLTKRARVIMYDKEKVDPSELSTYEALAEDEWAGRVLIRSSENIYNQSLFASLIELNGEEEAKEWAAGMVDNFARDPEGGDRDQAKAIAAGVGDVAIMNTYYYGQMLNSEDPEEVKVAESLGVFFPNQDTTGTHVNVSGAGVVKSSKNKENAIQLLEFLSAPEAQETFASANYEYPVNESVEPTELLQSWGDFKEQDISMSALGENNAQAILLFNEVGWK
;
A
#
# COMPACT_ATOMS: atom_id res chain seq x y z
N MET A 1 -13.44 -59.22 -39.12
CA MET A 1 -13.21 -60.65 -38.81
C MET A 1 -12.83 -60.72 -37.37
N LYS A 2 -13.75 -61.17 -36.51
CA LYS A 2 -13.68 -62.40 -35.71
C LYS A 2 -12.59 -62.30 -34.63
N LYS A 3 -12.78 -62.52 -33.36
CA LYS A 3 -13.75 -63.14 -32.44
C LYS A 3 -13.22 -62.89 -31.04
N LEU A 4 -13.98 -62.53 -30.07
CA LEU A 4 -14.75 -63.32 -29.10
C LEU A 4 -13.97 -63.98 -27.97
N LEU A 5 -14.44 -63.66 -26.76
CA LEU A 5 -14.77 -64.57 -25.63
C LEU A 5 -13.59 -65.06 -24.81
N SER A 6 -13.62 -65.24 -23.52
CA SER A 6 -14.62 -65.62 -22.51
C SER A 6 -13.99 -65.48 -21.10
N PHE A 7 -14.69 -65.05 -20.06
CA PHE A 7 -15.33 -65.80 -18.98
C PHE A 7 -14.47 -66.64 -18.02
N LEU A 8 -14.58 -66.35 -16.74
CA LEU A 8 -14.92 -67.18 -15.56
C LEU A 8 -14.38 -66.53 -14.28
N LEU A 9 -15.11 -66.00 -13.41
CA LEU A 9 -15.96 -66.41 -12.28
C LEU A 9 -15.40 -67.55 -11.44
N VAL A 10 -14.97 -67.30 -10.20
CA VAL A 10 -15.08 -68.21 -9.06
C VAL A 10 -15.31 -67.45 -7.75
N LEU A 11 -16.34 -67.79 -7.13
CA LEU A 11 -16.99 -67.52 -5.87
C LEU A 11 -16.29 -68.27 -4.74
N GLY A 12 -16.21 -67.64 -3.54
CA GLY A 12 -15.71 -68.35 -2.34
C GLY A 12 -16.02 -67.62 -1.04
N THR A 13 -16.94 -68.11 -0.37
CA THR A 13 -17.77 -67.76 0.78
C THR A 13 -17.08 -67.76 2.14
N LEU A 14 -17.59 -66.86 3.01
CA LEU A 14 -17.91 -66.95 4.46
C LEU A 14 -16.91 -67.51 5.49
N LEU A 15 -16.73 -66.76 6.58
CA LEU A 15 -17.25 -67.13 7.90
C LEU A 15 -17.07 -65.99 8.97
N VAL A 16 -18.13 -65.80 9.70
CA VAL A 16 -18.41 -64.90 10.80
C VAL A 16 -17.78 -65.41 12.10
N LEU A 17 -17.29 -64.53 12.97
CA LEU A 17 -17.41 -64.72 14.41
C LEU A 17 -17.49 -63.39 15.16
N ALA A 18 -18.56 -63.22 15.86
CA ALA A 18 -18.88 -62.14 16.75
C ALA A 18 -18.14 -62.28 18.09
N ALA A 19 -17.71 -61.16 18.68
CA ALA A 19 -17.53 -61.05 20.12
C ALA A 19 -17.92 -59.62 20.57
N CYS A 20 -18.94 -59.54 21.40
CA CYS A 20 -19.39 -58.34 22.12
C CYS A 20 -18.35 -57.85 23.12
N GLY A 21 -18.19 -56.57 23.21
CA GLY A 21 -17.51 -55.89 24.30
C GLY A 21 -17.95 -54.43 24.36
N SER A 22 -18.91 -54.13 25.21
CA SER A 22 -19.41 -52.80 25.54
C SER A 22 -18.29 -51.99 26.21
N SER A 23 -17.95 -50.83 25.67
CA SER A 23 -17.44 -49.72 26.49
C SER A 23 -17.85 -48.40 25.79
N ASN A 24 -18.64 -47.61 26.50
CA ASN A 24 -18.95 -46.25 26.17
C ASN A 24 -17.64 -45.45 25.98
N THR A 25 -17.47 -44.89 24.80
CA THR A 25 -16.53 -43.80 24.57
C THR A 25 -17.36 -42.71 23.94
N GLU A 26 -17.45 -41.60 24.66
CA GLU A 26 -17.99 -40.34 24.17
C GLU A 26 -17.27 -39.97 22.87
N GLU A 27 -18.01 -39.84 21.78
CA GLU A 27 -17.55 -39.21 20.56
C GLU A 27 -17.34 -37.73 20.88
N SER A 28 -16.09 -37.36 21.16
CA SER A 28 -15.61 -36.02 21.00
C SER A 28 -15.64 -35.73 19.50
N GLU A 29 -16.60 -34.93 19.08
CA GLU A 29 -16.52 -34.24 17.78
C GLU A 29 -15.27 -33.33 17.81
N THR A 30 -14.15 -33.85 17.34
CA THR A 30 -13.06 -33.03 16.86
C THR A 30 -13.55 -32.37 15.59
N SER A 31 -14.00 -31.11 15.69
CA SER A 31 -14.00 -30.19 14.56
C SER A 31 -12.62 -30.31 13.91
N GLY A 32 -12.61 -30.77 12.66
CA GLY A 32 -11.39 -30.86 11.88
C GLY A 32 -10.87 -29.44 11.64
N ASP A 33 -9.90 -29.02 12.40
CA ASP A 33 -8.92 -28.04 11.98
C ASP A 33 -8.22 -28.66 10.76
N GLU A 34 -8.55 -28.17 9.56
CA GLU A 34 -7.69 -28.39 8.41
C GLU A 34 -6.34 -27.77 8.79
N ALA A 35 -5.34 -28.58 9.03
CA ALA A 35 -4.02 -28.13 9.37
C ALA A 35 -3.58 -27.12 8.30
N SER A 36 -3.50 -25.83 8.68
CA SER A 36 -2.90 -24.82 7.82
C SER A 36 -1.54 -25.33 7.37
N GLY A 37 -1.27 -25.27 6.07
CA GLY A 37 0.06 -25.59 5.55
C GLY A 37 1.10 -24.67 6.23
N ASN A 38 2.37 -25.09 6.28
CA ASN A 38 3.44 -24.26 6.80
C ASN A 38 3.85 -23.21 5.74
N GLU A 39 2.87 -22.46 5.25
CA GLU A 39 3.04 -21.46 4.19
C GLU A 39 2.04 -20.32 4.30
N VAL A 40 2.35 -19.20 3.65
CA VAL A 40 1.47 -18.06 3.44
C VAL A 40 1.60 -17.58 1.98
N ASN A 41 0.47 -17.33 1.33
CA ASN A 41 0.43 -16.84 -0.04
C ASN A 41 0.20 -15.33 -0.03
N LEU A 42 1.25 -14.57 -0.30
CA LEU A 42 1.25 -13.11 -0.32
C LEU A 42 1.02 -12.60 -1.75
N TYR A 43 -0.09 -11.90 -1.95
CA TYR A 43 -0.35 -11.16 -3.18
C TYR A 43 0.06 -9.70 -2.98
N THR A 44 1.04 -9.22 -3.74
CA THR A 44 1.63 -7.90 -3.51
C THR A 44 1.85 -7.11 -4.78
N ALA A 45 1.52 -5.81 -4.71
CA ALA A 45 1.88 -4.83 -5.73
C ALA A 45 3.24 -4.17 -5.46
N ARG A 46 3.87 -4.48 -4.34
CA ARG A 46 5.24 -4.01 -4.07
C ARG A 46 6.25 -4.90 -4.80
N HIS A 47 7.34 -4.30 -5.24
CA HIS A 47 8.34 -4.97 -6.09
C HIS A 47 9.77 -4.58 -5.73
N TYR A 48 9.99 -4.16 -4.48
CA TYR A 48 11.32 -3.80 -3.98
C TYR A 48 12.08 -5.03 -3.50
N ASP A 49 13.40 -5.07 -3.75
CA ASP A 49 14.24 -6.20 -3.35
C ASP A 49 14.27 -6.38 -1.83
N VAL A 50 14.17 -5.29 -1.07
CA VAL A 50 14.10 -5.31 0.40
C VAL A 50 12.90 -6.10 0.93
N ASP A 51 11.77 -6.05 0.22
CA ASP A 51 10.59 -6.82 0.63
C ASP A 51 10.88 -8.33 0.54
N ASP A 52 11.58 -8.79 -0.50
CA ASP A 52 11.96 -10.20 -0.66
C ASP A 52 12.96 -10.66 0.42
N GLU A 53 13.86 -9.77 0.87
CA GLU A 53 14.79 -10.05 1.99
C GLU A 53 14.02 -10.23 3.31
N LEU A 54 13.02 -9.40 3.57
CA LEU A 54 12.15 -9.52 4.75
C LEU A 54 11.33 -10.81 4.73
N TYR A 55 10.76 -11.20 3.59
CA TYR A 55 10.02 -12.45 3.48
C TYR A 55 10.93 -13.66 3.74
N LYS A 56 12.15 -13.64 3.20
CA LYS A 56 13.14 -14.69 3.46
C LYS A 56 13.54 -14.76 4.93
N LYS A 57 13.72 -13.61 5.59
CA LYS A 57 14.01 -13.57 7.03
C LYS A 57 12.87 -14.16 7.85
N PHE A 58 11.62 -13.82 7.53
CA PHE A 58 10.45 -14.43 8.15
C PHE A 58 10.44 -15.95 8.00
N GLU A 59 10.75 -16.47 6.79
CA GLU A 59 10.87 -17.93 6.56
C GLU A 59 11.97 -18.57 7.43
N GLU A 60 13.12 -17.92 7.56
CA GLU A 60 14.25 -18.41 8.37
C GLU A 60 13.91 -18.47 9.87
N GLU A 61 13.16 -17.49 10.39
CA GLU A 61 12.80 -17.38 11.80
C GLU A 61 11.62 -18.27 12.20
N THR A 62 10.61 -18.40 11.33
CA THR A 62 9.37 -19.10 11.66
C THR A 62 9.24 -20.48 11.05
N GLY A 63 10.00 -20.76 9.99
CA GLY A 63 9.83 -21.93 9.13
C GLY A 63 8.59 -21.88 8.25
N ILE A 64 7.83 -20.78 8.24
CA ILE A 64 6.64 -20.57 7.38
C ILE A 64 7.13 -20.04 6.04
N LYS A 65 6.83 -20.76 4.96
CA LYS A 65 7.18 -20.37 3.60
C LYS A 65 6.31 -19.24 3.08
N VAL A 66 6.90 -18.19 2.49
CA VAL A 66 6.17 -17.09 1.84
C VAL A 66 6.14 -17.31 0.33
N ASN A 67 4.96 -17.62 -0.21
CA ASN A 67 4.75 -17.73 -1.66
C ASN A 67 4.30 -16.37 -2.19
N VAL A 68 5.19 -15.64 -2.87
CA VAL A 68 4.93 -14.28 -3.33
C VAL A 68 4.37 -14.27 -4.75
N ILE A 69 3.23 -13.65 -4.95
CA ILE A 69 2.63 -13.35 -6.26
C ILE A 69 2.66 -11.83 -6.46
N LYS A 70 3.54 -11.37 -7.34
CA LYS A 70 3.69 -9.96 -7.69
C LYS A 70 2.81 -9.61 -8.90
N GLY A 71 2.19 -8.40 -8.89
CA GLY A 71 1.37 -7.90 -9.99
C GLY A 71 0.88 -6.47 -9.73
N GLU A 72 0.20 -5.89 -10.72
CA GLU A 72 -0.44 -4.60 -10.53
C GLU A 72 -1.57 -4.70 -9.48
N ALA A 73 -1.65 -3.71 -8.60
CA ALA A 73 -2.56 -3.76 -7.44
C ALA A 73 -4.02 -4.00 -7.82
N ASP A 74 -4.50 -3.27 -8.82
CA ASP A 74 -5.88 -3.36 -9.26
C ASP A 74 -6.17 -4.70 -9.95
N GLU A 75 -5.20 -5.27 -10.67
CA GLU A 75 -5.32 -6.61 -11.28
C GLU A 75 -5.35 -7.71 -10.23
N LEU A 76 -4.52 -7.60 -9.18
CA LEU A 76 -4.50 -8.54 -8.06
C LEU A 76 -5.81 -8.49 -7.27
N LEU A 77 -6.33 -7.30 -7.02
CA LEU A 77 -7.60 -7.08 -6.33
C LEU A 77 -8.76 -7.75 -7.10
N GLU A 78 -8.87 -7.45 -8.39
CA GLU A 78 -9.89 -8.04 -9.27
C GLU A 78 -9.73 -9.56 -9.41
N ARG A 79 -8.49 -10.05 -9.36
CA ARG A 79 -8.21 -11.49 -9.37
C ARG A 79 -8.76 -12.16 -8.12
N ILE A 80 -8.42 -11.65 -6.92
CA ILE A 80 -8.89 -12.18 -5.63
C ILE A 80 -10.43 -12.16 -5.61
N LYS A 81 -11.04 -11.03 -6.00
CA LYS A 81 -12.50 -10.87 -6.07
C LYS A 81 -13.16 -11.89 -6.98
N ARG A 82 -12.60 -12.12 -8.16
CA ARG A 82 -13.13 -13.09 -9.15
C ARG A 82 -12.96 -14.54 -8.70
N GLU A 83 -11.85 -14.86 -8.03
CA GLU A 83 -11.57 -16.19 -7.50
C GLU A 83 -12.45 -16.50 -6.27
N GLY A 84 -12.86 -15.47 -5.50
CA GLY A 84 -13.72 -15.62 -4.32
C GLY A 84 -13.16 -16.65 -3.32
N ASP A 85 -13.98 -17.60 -2.87
CA ASP A 85 -13.55 -18.63 -1.90
C ASP A 85 -12.51 -19.61 -2.45
N ALA A 86 -12.28 -19.61 -3.76
CA ALA A 86 -11.25 -20.45 -4.40
C ALA A 86 -9.89 -19.77 -4.52
N THR A 87 -9.76 -18.51 -4.12
CA THR A 87 -8.48 -17.81 -4.16
C THR A 87 -7.44 -18.51 -3.27
N GLN A 88 -6.19 -18.41 -3.70
CA GLN A 88 -5.06 -18.89 -2.91
C GLN A 88 -4.42 -17.76 -2.07
N ALA A 89 -4.89 -16.52 -2.21
CA ALA A 89 -4.34 -15.40 -1.48
C ALA A 89 -4.68 -15.50 0.02
N ASP A 90 -3.66 -15.38 0.87
CA ASP A 90 -3.80 -15.32 2.31
C ASP A 90 -3.64 -13.89 2.82
N LEU A 91 -2.70 -13.13 2.24
CA LEU A 91 -2.43 -11.74 2.56
C LEU A 91 -2.39 -10.91 1.27
N PHE A 92 -3.06 -9.76 1.27
CA PHE A 92 -2.99 -8.75 0.20
C PHE A 92 -2.23 -7.54 0.69
N LEU A 93 -1.11 -7.20 0.04
CA LEU A 93 -0.25 -6.06 0.36
C LEU A 93 -0.18 -5.10 -0.82
N THR A 94 -0.49 -3.83 -0.58
CA THR A 94 -0.47 -2.82 -1.63
C THR A 94 -0.03 -1.45 -1.11
N ALA A 95 0.42 -0.61 -2.01
CA ALA A 95 0.59 0.80 -1.75
C ALA A 95 -0.74 1.51 -1.92
N ASP A 96 -1.03 2.42 -0.98
CA ASP A 96 -2.18 3.30 -0.92
C ASP A 96 -3.37 2.79 -0.10
N ALA A 97 -3.71 3.57 0.95
CA ALA A 97 -4.83 3.27 1.84
C ALA A 97 -6.19 3.25 1.11
N GLY A 98 -6.35 4.04 0.04
CA GLY A 98 -7.56 4.01 -0.77
C GLY A 98 -7.81 2.66 -1.44
N ARG A 99 -6.74 1.95 -1.83
CA ARG A 99 -6.84 0.58 -2.35
C ARG A 99 -7.18 -0.44 -1.27
N LEU A 100 -6.61 -0.28 -0.07
CA LEU A 100 -6.93 -1.13 1.07
C LEU A 100 -8.39 -0.95 1.50
N HIS A 101 -8.87 0.29 1.53
CA HIS A 101 -10.28 0.60 1.77
C HIS A 101 -11.19 -0.06 0.71
N ARG A 102 -10.85 0.04 -0.58
CA ARG A 102 -11.60 -0.63 -1.65
C ARG A 102 -11.63 -2.16 -1.49
N ALA A 103 -10.50 -2.77 -1.06
CA ALA A 103 -10.46 -4.20 -0.76
C ALA A 103 -11.39 -4.58 0.40
N LYS A 104 -11.53 -3.72 1.42
CA LYS A 104 -12.49 -3.85 2.51
C LYS A 104 -13.92 -3.78 1.97
N GLU A 105 -14.28 -2.72 1.23
CA GLU A 105 -15.63 -2.51 0.68
C GLU A 105 -16.06 -3.62 -0.28
N ASP A 106 -15.14 -4.16 -1.05
CA ASP A 106 -15.37 -5.32 -1.93
C ASP A 106 -15.52 -6.64 -1.15
N GLY A 107 -15.40 -6.63 0.17
CA GLY A 107 -15.53 -7.79 1.05
C GLY A 107 -14.43 -8.84 0.89
N ILE A 108 -13.25 -8.40 0.41
CA ILE A 108 -12.07 -9.25 0.17
C ILE A 108 -11.32 -9.52 1.46
N LEU A 109 -11.30 -8.56 2.38
CA LEU A 109 -10.56 -8.63 3.63
C LEU A 109 -11.42 -9.15 4.79
N GLN A 110 -10.78 -9.59 5.85
CA GLN A 110 -11.40 -9.94 7.12
C GLN A 110 -10.75 -9.21 8.28
N SER A 111 -11.52 -8.99 9.34
CA SER A 111 -11.02 -8.41 10.57
C SER A 111 -10.00 -9.33 11.25
N VAL A 112 -8.92 -8.73 11.75
CA VAL A 112 -7.84 -9.38 12.49
C VAL A 112 -7.67 -8.68 13.82
N SER A 113 -7.84 -9.40 14.92
CA SER A 113 -7.52 -8.90 16.25
C SER A 113 -6.14 -9.42 16.65
N SER A 114 -5.18 -8.52 16.88
CA SER A 114 -3.85 -8.83 17.34
C SER A 114 -3.35 -7.73 18.26
N ASP A 115 -3.08 -8.08 19.52
CA ASP A 115 -2.49 -7.15 20.49
C ASP A 115 -1.13 -6.62 20.00
N VAL A 116 -0.39 -7.41 19.22
CA VAL A 116 0.91 -7.04 18.65
C VAL A 116 0.74 -5.95 17.58
N LEU A 117 -0.24 -6.11 16.68
CA LEU A 117 -0.53 -5.10 15.65
C LEU A 117 -1.06 -3.81 16.26
N ASP A 118 -1.91 -3.90 17.29
CA ASP A 118 -2.47 -2.75 18.00
C ASP A 118 -1.38 -1.95 18.75
N GLU A 119 -0.32 -2.61 19.20
CA GLU A 119 0.83 -1.97 19.85
C GLU A 119 1.80 -1.36 18.82
N GLN A 120 2.00 -2.04 17.67
CA GLN A 120 3.03 -1.68 16.70
C GLN A 120 2.58 -0.68 15.64
N VAL A 121 1.30 -0.64 15.32
CA VAL A 121 0.72 0.24 14.29
C VAL A 121 -0.21 1.24 14.95
N PRO A 122 0.06 2.55 14.91
CA PRO A 122 -0.84 3.57 15.45
C PRO A 122 -2.24 3.52 14.84
N ALA A 123 -3.25 3.85 15.63
CA ALA A 123 -4.66 3.73 15.24
C ALA A 123 -5.03 4.52 13.97
N ASN A 124 -4.37 5.66 13.71
CA ASN A 124 -4.56 6.44 12.49
C ASN A 124 -4.03 5.76 11.22
N PHE A 125 -3.20 4.71 11.35
CA PHE A 125 -2.69 3.89 10.25
C PHE A 125 -3.30 2.49 10.23
N GLN A 126 -4.39 2.26 10.94
CA GLN A 126 -5.19 1.05 10.92
C GLN A 126 -6.58 1.33 10.35
N ASP A 127 -7.21 0.32 9.80
CA ASP A 127 -8.65 0.36 9.53
C ASP A 127 -9.46 0.30 10.83
N GLU A 128 -10.52 1.07 10.93
CA GLU A 128 -11.38 1.11 12.13
C GLU A 128 -12.00 -0.24 12.50
N ASP A 129 -12.24 -1.11 11.49
CA ASP A 129 -12.74 -2.48 11.66
C ASP A 129 -11.59 -3.51 11.69
N GLN A 130 -10.33 -3.06 11.79
CA GLN A 130 -9.14 -3.91 11.83
C GLN A 130 -9.00 -4.85 10.61
N MET A 131 -9.43 -4.42 9.44
CA MET A 131 -9.34 -5.22 8.21
C MET A 131 -8.03 -5.05 7.47
N TRP A 132 -7.29 -3.96 7.73
CA TRP A 132 -5.95 -3.74 7.20
C TRP A 132 -5.11 -2.87 8.14
N TYR A 133 -3.80 -2.97 7.98
CA TYR A 133 -2.79 -2.27 8.78
C TYR A 133 -1.74 -1.65 7.87
N GLY A 134 -1.37 -0.39 8.15
CA GLY A 134 -0.23 0.27 7.51
C GLY A 134 1.08 -0.36 7.95
N LEU A 135 2.01 -0.48 7.00
CA LEU A 135 3.34 -1.05 7.23
C LEU A 135 4.47 -0.05 7.00
N THR A 136 4.28 0.86 6.06
CA THR A 136 5.18 1.98 5.83
C THR A 136 4.37 3.21 5.48
N LYS A 137 4.93 4.42 5.70
CA LYS A 137 4.28 5.66 5.29
C LYS A 137 5.20 6.53 4.43
N ARG A 138 4.60 7.38 3.63
CA ARG A 138 5.28 8.38 2.81
C ARG A 138 4.49 9.68 2.87
N ALA A 139 5.21 10.80 2.82
CA ALA A 139 4.62 12.12 2.67
C ALA A 139 4.59 12.51 1.18
N ARG A 140 3.59 13.29 0.81
CA ARG A 140 3.51 13.89 -0.51
C ARG A 140 3.90 15.37 -0.36
N VAL A 141 5.07 15.71 -0.86
CA VAL A 141 5.77 16.99 -0.61
C VAL A 141 5.82 17.86 -1.86
N ILE A 142 6.13 19.14 -1.68
CA ILE A 142 6.48 20.02 -2.79
C ILE A 142 8.00 19.95 -2.96
N MET A 143 8.44 19.43 -4.12
CA MET A 143 9.82 19.54 -4.58
C MET A 143 9.97 20.82 -5.38
N TYR A 144 11.08 21.51 -5.21
CA TYR A 144 11.32 22.80 -5.85
C TYR A 144 12.76 22.98 -6.33
N ASP A 145 12.95 23.78 -7.37
CA ASP A 145 14.27 24.21 -7.86
C ASP A 145 14.90 25.20 -6.88
N LYS A 146 16.02 24.80 -6.24
CA LYS A 146 16.73 25.63 -5.25
C LYS A 146 17.27 26.95 -5.81
N GLU A 147 17.47 27.04 -7.12
CA GLU A 147 17.99 28.27 -7.76
C GLU A 147 16.87 29.25 -8.15
N LYS A 148 15.62 28.79 -8.28
CA LYS A 148 14.49 29.59 -8.77
C LYS A 148 13.42 29.91 -7.75
N VAL A 149 13.27 29.08 -6.72
CA VAL A 149 12.22 29.22 -5.71
C VAL A 149 12.84 29.40 -4.34
N ASP A 150 12.53 30.50 -3.67
CA ASP A 150 12.84 30.67 -2.26
C ASP A 150 11.83 29.85 -1.44
N PRO A 151 12.26 28.99 -0.51
CA PRO A 151 11.32 28.20 0.33
C PRO A 151 10.27 29.04 1.05
N SER A 152 10.52 30.34 1.28
CA SER A 152 9.55 31.26 1.88
C SER A 152 8.38 31.63 0.97
N GLU A 153 8.43 31.31 -0.34
CA GLU A 153 7.35 31.44 -1.29
C GLU A 153 6.35 30.26 -1.18
N LEU A 154 6.80 29.15 -0.59
CA LEU A 154 6.00 27.92 -0.44
C LEU A 154 5.22 27.95 0.89
N SER A 155 4.00 27.42 0.88
CA SER A 155 3.16 27.35 2.08
C SER A 155 2.27 26.11 2.13
N THR A 156 1.25 26.05 1.31
CA THR A 156 0.23 24.99 1.31
C THR A 156 0.09 24.37 -0.08
N TYR A 157 -0.61 23.22 -0.17
CA TYR A 157 -1.03 22.70 -1.48
C TYR A 157 -1.97 23.68 -2.19
N GLU A 158 -2.85 24.32 -1.40
CA GLU A 158 -3.84 25.25 -1.89
C GLU A 158 -3.18 26.48 -2.55
N ALA A 159 -2.07 26.96 -2.01
CA ALA A 159 -1.33 28.06 -2.56
C ALA A 159 -0.77 27.80 -3.98
N LEU A 160 -0.51 26.54 -4.34
CA LEU A 160 -0.06 26.19 -5.70
C LEU A 160 -1.12 26.42 -6.79
N ALA A 161 -2.38 26.63 -6.41
CA ALA A 161 -3.47 26.98 -7.32
C ALA A 161 -3.58 28.49 -7.57
N GLU A 162 -2.79 29.34 -6.88
CA GLU A 162 -2.79 30.78 -7.05
C GLU A 162 -2.06 31.21 -8.34
N ASP A 163 -2.42 32.37 -8.89
CA ASP A 163 -1.90 32.90 -10.16
C ASP A 163 -0.36 33.02 -10.21
N GLU A 164 0.31 33.17 -9.07
CA GLU A 164 1.78 33.28 -8.98
C GLU A 164 2.50 32.03 -9.46
N TRP A 165 1.83 30.87 -9.45
CA TRP A 165 2.34 29.59 -9.91
C TRP A 165 1.99 29.26 -11.36
N ALA A 166 1.37 30.18 -12.11
CA ALA A 166 0.95 29.95 -13.48
C ALA A 166 2.10 29.48 -14.38
N GLY A 167 1.96 28.29 -14.98
CA GLY A 167 2.96 27.67 -15.84
C GLY A 167 4.23 27.16 -15.13
N ARG A 168 4.19 27.01 -13.79
CA ARG A 168 5.36 26.63 -12.97
C ARG A 168 5.21 25.26 -12.31
N VAL A 169 3.99 24.68 -12.26
CA VAL A 169 3.67 23.45 -11.53
C VAL A 169 3.78 22.23 -12.43
N LEU A 170 4.48 21.22 -11.96
CA LEU A 170 4.58 19.89 -12.58
C LEU A 170 3.90 18.85 -11.71
N ILE A 171 3.15 17.95 -12.33
CA ILE A 171 2.43 16.91 -11.62
C ILE A 171 2.15 15.70 -12.51
N ARG A 172 1.78 14.59 -11.91
CA ARG A 172 1.35 13.37 -12.61
C ARG A 172 -0.10 13.48 -13.07
N SER A 173 -0.50 12.55 -13.93
CA SER A 173 -1.87 12.36 -14.39
C SER A 173 -2.87 12.16 -13.23
N SER A 174 -4.13 12.56 -13.44
CA SER A 174 -5.28 12.27 -12.58
C SER A 174 -5.57 10.76 -12.43
N GLU A 175 -5.12 9.93 -13.36
CA GLU A 175 -5.24 8.47 -13.25
C GLU A 175 -4.33 7.87 -12.18
N ASN A 176 -3.35 8.65 -11.71
CA ASN A 176 -2.41 8.19 -10.71
C ASN A 176 -3.04 8.17 -9.32
N ILE A 177 -2.98 7.02 -8.64
CA ILE A 177 -3.58 6.82 -7.33
C ILE A 177 -3.06 7.81 -6.27
N TYR A 178 -1.79 8.25 -6.34
CA TYR A 178 -1.24 9.18 -5.35
C TYR A 178 -1.83 10.59 -5.49
N ASN A 179 -2.17 11.02 -6.71
CA ASN A 179 -2.91 12.26 -6.92
C ASN A 179 -4.37 12.12 -6.48
N GLN A 180 -4.99 10.97 -6.76
CA GLN A 180 -6.36 10.70 -6.32
C GLN A 180 -6.46 10.72 -4.79
N SER A 181 -5.51 10.11 -4.08
CA SER A 181 -5.49 10.09 -2.62
C SER A 181 -5.19 11.47 -2.03
N LEU A 182 -4.26 12.25 -2.59
CA LEU A 182 -4.06 13.63 -2.17
C LEU A 182 -5.35 14.44 -2.36
N PHE A 183 -6.00 14.31 -3.51
CA PHE A 183 -7.22 15.06 -3.78
C PHE A 183 -8.39 14.60 -2.90
N ALA A 184 -8.50 13.30 -2.64
CA ALA A 184 -9.48 12.76 -1.68
C ALA A 184 -9.26 13.32 -0.27
N SER A 185 -8.00 13.51 0.15
CA SER A 185 -7.71 14.15 1.44
C SER A 185 -8.11 15.63 1.48
N LEU A 186 -7.95 16.35 0.37
CA LEU A 186 -8.38 17.75 0.29
C LEU A 186 -9.91 17.87 0.25
N ILE A 187 -10.62 16.92 -0.36
CA ILE A 187 -12.09 16.84 -0.28
C ILE A 187 -12.53 16.65 1.18
N GLU A 188 -11.87 15.73 1.91
CA GLU A 188 -12.16 15.48 3.32
C GLU A 188 -11.96 16.71 4.20
N LEU A 189 -10.86 17.44 3.98
CA LEU A 189 -10.47 18.57 4.82
C LEU A 189 -11.22 19.86 4.49
N ASN A 190 -11.44 20.13 3.21
CA ASN A 190 -11.91 21.42 2.72
C ASN A 190 -13.33 21.37 2.15
N GLY A 191 -13.84 20.16 1.86
CA GLY A 191 -15.10 19.95 1.13
C GLY A 191 -14.92 19.94 -0.39
N GLU A 192 -15.95 19.48 -1.10
CA GLU A 192 -15.91 19.26 -2.56
C GLU A 192 -15.70 20.54 -3.37
N GLU A 193 -16.35 21.64 -3.00
CA GLU A 193 -16.30 22.90 -3.77
C GLU A 193 -14.90 23.52 -3.72
N GLU A 194 -14.32 23.67 -2.53
CA GLU A 194 -12.99 24.23 -2.35
C GLU A 194 -11.92 23.32 -2.97
N ALA A 195 -12.07 22.00 -2.82
CA ALA A 195 -11.15 21.04 -3.45
C ALA A 195 -11.23 21.11 -4.99
N LYS A 196 -12.43 21.28 -5.55
CA LYS A 196 -12.64 21.47 -6.99
C LYS A 196 -12.02 22.78 -7.49
N GLU A 197 -12.19 23.88 -6.75
CA GLU A 197 -11.56 25.16 -7.08
C GLU A 197 -10.04 25.04 -7.08
N TRP A 198 -9.47 24.36 -6.08
CA TRP A 198 -8.05 24.04 -6.07
C TRP A 198 -7.61 23.26 -7.30
N ALA A 199 -8.31 22.19 -7.64
CA ALA A 199 -7.95 21.36 -8.79
C ALA A 199 -8.02 22.14 -10.11
N ALA A 200 -9.00 23.06 -10.25
CA ALA A 200 -9.11 23.93 -11.42
C ALA A 200 -7.92 24.91 -11.51
N GLY A 201 -7.57 25.59 -10.40
CA GLY A 201 -6.40 26.47 -10.35
C GLY A 201 -5.10 25.74 -10.61
N MET A 202 -4.96 24.50 -10.10
CA MET A 202 -3.80 23.65 -10.42
C MET A 202 -3.70 23.39 -11.94
N VAL A 203 -4.81 23.06 -12.61
CA VAL A 203 -4.83 22.84 -14.08
C VAL A 203 -4.38 24.08 -14.81
N ASP A 204 -4.80 25.27 -14.41
CA ASP A 204 -4.37 26.55 -15.00
C ASP A 204 -2.87 26.83 -14.79
N ASN A 205 -2.29 26.27 -13.70
CA ASN A 205 -0.89 26.48 -13.32
C ASN A 205 0.08 25.42 -13.84
N PHE A 206 -0.38 24.39 -14.55
CA PHE A 206 0.50 23.36 -15.07
C PHE A 206 1.50 23.93 -16.08
N ALA A 207 2.78 23.59 -15.88
CA ALA A 207 3.86 23.93 -16.80
C ALA A 207 3.79 23.16 -18.13
N ARG A 208 3.15 22.00 -18.09
CA ARG A 208 2.87 21.11 -19.24
C ARG A 208 1.67 20.20 -18.93
N ASP A 209 1.16 19.51 -19.92
CA ASP A 209 0.19 18.43 -19.70
C ASP A 209 0.79 17.41 -18.72
N PRO A 210 0.02 16.93 -17.72
CA PRO A 210 0.49 15.91 -16.75
C PRO A 210 0.95 14.63 -17.45
N GLU A 211 2.17 14.18 -17.16
CA GLU A 211 2.77 12.97 -17.74
C GLU A 211 3.85 12.38 -16.82
N GLY A 212 4.18 11.11 -17.01
CA GLY A 212 5.28 10.44 -16.33
C GLY A 212 5.04 10.18 -14.83
N GLY A 213 6.11 9.76 -14.17
CA GLY A 213 6.14 9.47 -12.73
C GLY A 213 6.75 10.61 -11.91
N ASP A 214 6.86 10.43 -10.59
CA ASP A 214 7.44 11.45 -9.69
C ASP A 214 8.89 11.79 -10.07
N ARG A 215 9.71 10.78 -10.44
CA ARG A 215 11.09 11.03 -10.90
C ARG A 215 11.14 11.83 -12.21
N ASP A 216 10.12 11.69 -13.08
CA ASP A 216 10.04 12.46 -14.32
C ASP A 216 9.68 13.92 -14.02
N GLN A 217 8.90 14.18 -12.96
CA GLN A 217 8.65 15.55 -12.51
C GLN A 217 9.93 16.18 -11.97
N ALA A 218 10.72 15.46 -11.16
CA ALA A 218 12.02 15.94 -10.67
C ALA A 218 12.99 16.28 -11.81
N LYS A 219 13.09 15.40 -12.83
CA LYS A 219 13.91 15.63 -14.02
C LYS A 219 13.41 16.82 -14.84
N ALA A 220 12.09 17.03 -14.89
CA ALA A 220 11.50 18.17 -15.60
C ALA A 220 11.78 19.50 -14.87
N ILE A 221 11.78 19.54 -13.51
CA ILE A 221 12.23 20.70 -12.74
C ILE A 221 13.69 21.04 -13.12
N ALA A 222 14.59 20.07 -13.00
CA ALA A 222 16.01 20.26 -13.31
C ALA A 222 16.27 20.66 -14.77
N ALA A 223 15.38 20.28 -15.69
CA ALA A 223 15.40 20.71 -17.11
C ALA A 223 14.77 22.10 -17.32
N GLY A 224 14.21 22.73 -16.31
CA GLY A 224 13.61 24.06 -16.38
C GLY A 224 12.25 24.10 -17.05
N VAL A 225 11.51 22.97 -17.10
CA VAL A 225 10.15 22.90 -17.64
C VAL A 225 9.14 23.54 -16.70
N GLY A 226 9.32 23.35 -15.38
CA GLY A 226 8.57 23.98 -14.31
C GLY A 226 9.51 24.23 -13.13
N ASP A 227 8.99 24.82 -12.07
CA ASP A 227 9.81 25.20 -10.91
C ASP A 227 9.51 24.39 -9.66
N VAL A 228 8.29 23.81 -9.57
CA VAL A 228 7.83 22.99 -8.45
C VAL A 228 7.09 21.74 -8.93
N ALA A 229 7.09 20.69 -8.11
CA ALA A 229 6.30 19.50 -8.35
C ALA A 229 5.80 18.87 -7.04
N ILE A 230 4.62 18.23 -7.06
CA ILE A 230 4.15 17.41 -5.94
C ILE A 230 4.63 15.97 -6.14
N MET A 231 5.42 15.46 -5.19
CA MET A 231 6.06 14.14 -5.26
C MET A 231 5.99 13.40 -3.93
N ASN A 232 6.13 12.08 -3.96
CA ASN A 232 6.33 11.29 -2.74
C ASN A 232 7.79 11.34 -2.29
N THR A 233 8.00 11.44 -0.98
CA THR A 233 9.31 11.57 -0.34
C THR A 233 10.30 10.48 -0.70
N TYR A 234 9.86 9.22 -0.76
CA TYR A 234 10.76 8.09 -1.00
C TYR A 234 11.42 8.12 -2.39
N TYR A 235 10.77 8.70 -3.41
CA TYR A 235 11.42 8.87 -4.72
C TYR A 235 12.60 9.82 -4.65
N TYR A 236 12.49 10.87 -3.84
CA TYR A 236 13.60 11.78 -3.62
C TYR A 236 14.77 11.08 -2.91
N GLY A 237 14.48 10.29 -1.87
CA GLY A 237 15.49 9.48 -1.19
C GLY A 237 16.20 8.49 -2.12
N GLN A 238 15.42 7.80 -2.96
CA GLN A 238 15.97 6.89 -3.96
C GLN A 238 16.82 7.61 -5.02
N MET A 239 16.42 8.78 -5.47
CA MET A 239 17.20 9.57 -6.44
C MET A 239 18.52 10.06 -5.87
N LEU A 240 18.53 10.52 -4.60
CA LEU A 240 19.77 10.93 -3.89
C LEU A 240 20.78 9.79 -3.73
N ASN A 241 20.30 8.55 -3.70
CA ASN A 241 21.13 7.35 -3.52
C ASN A 241 21.17 6.46 -4.78
N SER A 242 20.83 7.01 -5.93
CA SER A 242 20.84 6.29 -7.20
C SER A 242 22.27 5.94 -7.64
N GLU A 243 22.44 4.80 -8.31
CA GLU A 243 23.71 4.45 -8.98
C GLU A 243 23.97 5.32 -10.23
N ASP A 244 22.94 5.99 -10.75
CA ASP A 244 23.07 6.94 -11.88
C ASP A 244 23.45 8.33 -11.37
N PRO A 245 24.68 8.83 -11.66
CA PRO A 245 25.13 10.14 -11.21
C PRO A 245 24.30 11.31 -11.75
N GLU A 246 23.65 11.14 -12.91
CA GLU A 246 22.79 12.20 -13.45
C GLU A 246 21.48 12.30 -12.64
N GLU A 247 20.95 11.17 -12.15
CA GLU A 247 19.79 11.18 -11.27
C GLU A 247 20.10 11.80 -9.90
N VAL A 248 21.29 11.49 -9.33
CA VAL A 248 21.79 12.12 -8.10
C VAL A 248 21.91 13.62 -8.27
N LYS A 249 22.52 14.08 -9.37
CA LYS A 249 22.67 15.51 -9.68
C LYS A 249 21.33 16.23 -9.79
N VAL A 250 20.33 15.59 -10.42
CA VAL A 250 18.96 16.12 -10.46
C VAL A 250 18.44 16.27 -9.05
N ALA A 251 18.49 15.24 -8.22
CA ALA A 251 18.00 15.29 -6.84
C ALA A 251 18.71 16.36 -6.01
N GLU A 252 20.03 16.50 -6.10
CA GLU A 252 20.82 17.51 -5.39
C GLU A 252 20.43 18.96 -5.75
N SER A 253 19.93 19.21 -6.95
CA SER A 253 19.44 20.52 -7.38
C SER A 253 18.10 20.92 -6.77
N LEU A 254 17.36 19.95 -6.21
CA LEU A 254 16.02 20.15 -5.68
C LEU A 254 16.00 20.29 -4.16
N GLY A 255 15.04 21.08 -3.67
CA GLY A 255 14.68 21.16 -2.27
C GLY A 255 13.38 20.40 -2.00
N VAL A 256 13.20 19.94 -0.76
CA VAL A 256 11.96 19.35 -0.27
C VAL A 256 11.27 20.33 0.68
N PHE A 257 9.95 20.48 0.52
CA PHE A 257 9.14 21.33 1.37
C PHE A 257 7.87 20.55 1.78
N PHE A 258 7.61 20.49 3.08
CA PHE A 258 6.40 19.90 3.64
C PHE A 258 5.31 20.97 3.71
N PRO A 259 4.26 20.89 2.87
CA PRO A 259 3.22 21.95 2.85
C PRO A 259 2.26 21.84 4.04
N ASN A 260 1.42 22.86 4.23
CA ASN A 260 0.33 22.93 5.21
C ASN A 260 0.76 22.85 6.68
N GLN A 261 2.00 23.17 7.03
CA GLN A 261 2.52 22.98 8.39
C GLN A 261 1.81 23.86 9.42
N ASP A 262 1.39 25.05 9.05
CA ASP A 262 0.64 25.99 9.91
C ASP A 262 -0.88 25.76 9.85
N THR A 263 -1.37 24.81 9.02
CA THR A 263 -2.78 24.52 8.79
C THR A 263 -3.11 23.07 9.05
N THR A 264 -3.48 22.31 8.00
CA THR A 264 -4.00 20.93 8.08
C THR A 264 -2.90 19.86 8.19
N GLY A 265 -1.65 20.19 7.91
CA GLY A 265 -0.54 19.25 7.85
C GLY A 265 -0.31 18.68 6.44
N THR A 266 0.83 18.06 6.24
CA THR A 266 1.22 17.41 4.97
C THR A 266 0.48 16.09 4.78
N HIS A 267 -0.01 15.84 3.57
CA HIS A 267 -0.61 14.57 3.21
C HIS A 267 0.36 13.41 3.38
N VAL A 268 -0.07 12.42 4.14
CA VAL A 268 0.62 11.13 4.29
C VAL A 268 -0.28 10.01 3.78
N ASN A 269 0.35 8.94 3.32
CA ASN A 269 -0.35 7.73 2.92
C ASN A 269 0.52 6.50 3.23
N VAL A 270 -0.08 5.31 3.28
CA VAL A 270 0.58 4.09 3.72
C VAL A 270 0.68 3.05 2.60
N SER A 271 1.73 2.22 2.66
CA SER A 271 1.64 0.87 2.14
C SER A 271 1.19 -0.01 3.29
N GLY A 272 0.28 -0.92 3.05
CA GLY A 272 -0.29 -1.74 4.11
C GLY A 272 -0.81 -3.06 3.58
N ALA A 273 -1.24 -3.92 4.50
CA ALA A 273 -1.75 -5.23 4.16
C ALA A 273 -2.98 -5.62 4.99
N GLY A 274 -3.80 -6.48 4.41
CA GLY A 274 -4.95 -7.09 5.07
C GLY A 274 -5.05 -8.58 4.78
N VAL A 275 -5.57 -9.33 5.75
CA VAL A 275 -5.78 -10.78 5.62
C VAL A 275 -7.00 -11.02 4.73
N VAL A 276 -6.83 -11.85 3.71
CA VAL A 276 -7.90 -12.18 2.76
C VAL A 276 -8.95 -13.03 3.47
N LYS A 277 -10.23 -12.72 3.24
CA LYS A 277 -11.38 -13.32 3.93
C LYS A 277 -11.44 -14.84 3.81
N SER A 278 -11.09 -15.36 2.65
CA SER A 278 -11.08 -16.79 2.33
C SER A 278 -9.73 -17.47 2.53
N SER A 279 -8.80 -16.80 3.22
CA SER A 279 -7.47 -17.35 3.55
C SER A 279 -7.57 -18.73 4.18
N LYS A 280 -6.73 -19.65 3.71
CA LYS A 280 -6.56 -20.99 4.29
C LYS A 280 -5.47 -21.05 5.34
N ASN A 281 -4.61 -20.02 5.39
CA ASN A 281 -3.45 -19.91 6.27
C ASN A 281 -3.51 -18.62 7.10
N LYS A 282 -4.69 -18.32 7.68
CA LYS A 282 -4.97 -17.06 8.38
C LYS A 282 -3.93 -16.74 9.45
N GLU A 283 -3.60 -17.70 10.31
CA GLU A 283 -2.64 -17.51 11.41
C GLU A 283 -1.24 -17.20 10.90
N ASN A 284 -0.82 -17.84 9.82
CA ASN A 284 0.46 -17.56 9.17
C ASN A 284 0.48 -16.16 8.53
N ALA A 285 -0.66 -15.75 7.95
CA ALA A 285 -0.81 -14.39 7.38
C ALA A 285 -0.74 -13.32 8.48
N ILE A 286 -1.35 -13.56 9.64
CA ILE A 286 -1.25 -12.67 10.81
C ILE A 286 0.19 -12.60 11.30
N GLN A 287 0.87 -13.74 11.46
CA GLN A 287 2.27 -13.75 11.88
C GLN A 287 3.18 -13.00 10.92
N LEU A 288 2.96 -13.10 9.61
CA LEU A 288 3.71 -12.32 8.62
C LEU A 288 3.42 -10.82 8.78
N LEU A 289 2.16 -10.44 9.01
CA LEU A 289 1.77 -9.05 9.21
C LEU A 289 2.41 -8.47 10.48
N GLU A 290 2.38 -9.20 11.59
CA GLU A 290 3.06 -8.85 12.86
C GLU A 290 4.57 -8.71 12.69
N PHE A 291 5.21 -9.63 11.95
CA PHE A 291 6.63 -9.57 11.63
C PHE A 291 6.97 -8.30 10.83
N LEU A 292 6.17 -7.97 9.80
CA LEU A 292 6.41 -6.79 8.96
C LEU A 292 6.17 -5.46 9.70
N SER A 293 5.37 -5.45 10.77
CA SER A 293 5.15 -4.27 11.62
C SER A 293 6.16 -4.16 12.78
N ALA A 294 6.95 -5.22 13.03
CA ALA A 294 7.94 -5.23 14.10
C ALA A 294 9.10 -4.23 13.85
N PRO A 295 9.74 -3.71 14.89
CA PRO A 295 10.76 -2.66 14.77
C PRO A 295 11.86 -2.99 13.77
N GLU A 296 12.37 -4.22 13.75
CA GLU A 296 13.47 -4.62 12.86
C GLU A 296 13.07 -4.61 11.37
N ALA A 297 11.84 -5.02 11.04
CA ALA A 297 11.31 -4.92 9.68
C ALA A 297 11.08 -3.46 9.29
N GLN A 298 10.61 -2.64 10.22
CA GLN A 298 10.38 -1.22 10.01
C GLN A 298 11.69 -0.44 9.76
N GLU A 299 12.77 -0.74 10.49
CA GLU A 299 14.11 -0.20 10.22
C GLU A 299 14.59 -0.59 8.81
N THR A 300 14.31 -1.83 8.39
CA THR A 300 14.67 -2.33 7.06
C THR A 300 13.92 -1.60 5.96
N PHE A 301 12.62 -1.42 6.08
CA PHE A 301 11.82 -0.63 5.14
C PHE A 301 12.32 0.82 5.03
N ALA A 302 12.54 1.48 6.18
CA ALA A 302 12.99 2.86 6.24
C ALA A 302 14.38 3.03 5.59
N SER A 303 15.31 2.11 5.86
CA SER A 303 16.69 2.23 5.36
C SER A 303 16.82 1.92 3.87
N ALA A 304 16.13 0.89 3.38
CA ALA A 304 16.33 0.42 2.01
C ALA A 304 15.43 1.11 0.98
N ASN A 305 14.24 1.58 1.37
CA ASN A 305 13.30 2.21 0.45
C ASN A 305 13.01 3.69 0.75
N TYR A 306 13.63 4.26 1.79
CA TYR A 306 13.43 5.67 2.20
C TYR A 306 11.95 6.00 2.50
N GLU A 307 11.22 5.03 3.02
CA GLU A 307 9.87 5.21 3.57
C GLU A 307 9.98 5.49 5.08
N TYR A 308 9.02 6.22 5.62
CA TYR A 308 8.93 6.41 7.07
C TYR A 308 8.34 5.16 7.73
N PRO A 309 8.88 4.74 8.89
CA PRO A 309 8.26 3.68 9.68
C PRO A 309 6.88 4.14 10.17
N VAL A 310 5.92 3.22 10.28
CA VAL A 310 4.66 3.47 10.98
C VAL A 310 4.80 3.19 12.48
N ASN A 311 5.69 2.26 12.85
CA ASN A 311 5.97 1.93 14.23
C ASN A 311 6.74 3.07 14.90
N GLU A 312 6.12 3.72 15.88
CA GLU A 312 6.67 4.91 16.56
C GLU A 312 7.92 4.62 17.41
N SER A 313 8.22 3.33 17.68
CA SER A 313 9.45 2.96 18.38
C SER A 313 10.70 3.01 17.48
N VAL A 314 10.52 3.20 16.17
CA VAL A 314 11.58 3.20 15.16
C VAL A 314 11.79 4.61 14.63
N GLU A 315 13.00 5.12 14.83
CA GLU A 315 13.38 6.42 14.30
C GLU A 315 13.56 6.36 12.76
N PRO A 316 13.13 7.38 12.02
CA PRO A 316 13.46 7.49 10.60
C PRO A 316 14.98 7.51 10.37
N THR A 317 15.44 7.14 9.17
CA THR A 317 16.87 7.22 8.82
C THR A 317 17.42 8.64 8.90
N GLU A 318 18.74 8.79 9.05
CA GLU A 318 19.41 10.11 9.07
C GLU A 318 19.03 10.98 7.85
N LEU A 319 18.85 10.36 6.68
CA LEU A 319 18.40 11.08 5.49
C LEU A 319 16.98 11.65 5.67
N LEU A 320 16.04 10.85 6.14
CA LEU A 320 14.66 11.31 6.37
C LEU A 320 14.61 12.38 7.47
N GLN A 321 15.37 12.18 8.57
CA GLN A 321 15.50 13.19 9.64
C GLN A 321 16.11 14.52 9.12
N SER A 322 17.02 14.45 8.13
CA SER A 322 17.63 15.65 7.56
C SER A 322 16.65 16.56 6.82
N TRP A 323 15.47 16.05 6.45
CA TRP A 323 14.41 16.86 5.83
C TRP A 323 13.54 17.59 6.86
N GLY A 324 13.73 17.30 8.15
CA GLY A 324 13.02 17.91 9.27
C GLY A 324 11.74 17.16 9.67
N ASP A 325 11.27 17.50 10.87
CA ASP A 325 9.97 17.02 11.35
C ASP A 325 8.84 17.76 10.65
N PHE A 326 7.71 17.11 10.49
CA PHE A 326 6.53 17.69 9.86
C PHE A 326 5.24 17.25 10.54
N LYS A 327 4.25 18.12 10.50
CA LYS A 327 2.88 17.82 10.89
C LYS A 327 2.19 17.05 9.77
N GLU A 328 1.65 15.90 10.09
CA GLU A 328 0.82 15.08 9.20
C GLU A 328 -0.63 15.56 9.20
N GLN A 329 -1.39 15.31 8.12
CA GLN A 329 -2.84 15.51 8.10
C GLN A 329 -3.51 14.61 9.14
N ASP A 330 -4.43 15.18 9.92
CA ASP A 330 -5.22 14.46 10.90
C ASP A 330 -6.58 14.05 10.28
N ILE A 331 -6.53 13.00 9.46
CA ILE A 331 -7.70 12.39 8.81
C ILE A 331 -7.64 10.88 8.94
N SER A 332 -8.81 10.22 8.88
CA SER A 332 -8.85 8.77 8.71
C SER A 332 -8.24 8.37 7.36
N MET A 333 -7.37 7.36 7.35
CA MET A 333 -6.87 6.80 6.08
C MET A 333 -7.98 6.23 5.20
N SER A 334 -9.10 5.79 5.78
CA SER A 334 -10.29 5.33 5.04
C SER A 334 -10.91 6.43 4.18
N ALA A 335 -10.84 7.70 4.61
CA ALA A 335 -11.34 8.84 3.84
C ALA A 335 -10.70 8.95 2.44
N LEU A 336 -9.47 8.46 2.28
CA LEU A 336 -8.80 8.43 0.97
C LEU A 336 -9.50 7.49 -0.02
N GLY A 337 -10.10 6.41 0.48
CA GLY A 337 -10.90 5.50 -0.33
C GLY A 337 -12.35 5.97 -0.48
N GLU A 338 -12.98 6.46 0.58
CA GLU A 338 -14.35 6.96 0.58
C GLU A 338 -14.54 8.10 -0.43
N ASN A 339 -13.58 9.04 -0.47
CA ASN A 339 -13.62 10.18 -1.38
C ASN A 339 -12.99 9.90 -2.76
N ASN A 340 -12.45 8.69 -3.03
CA ASN A 340 -11.73 8.41 -4.29
C ASN A 340 -12.61 8.55 -5.53
N ALA A 341 -13.83 8.01 -5.49
CA ALA A 341 -14.76 8.11 -6.64
C ALA A 341 -15.10 9.57 -6.95
N GLN A 342 -15.34 10.39 -5.92
CA GLN A 342 -15.59 11.81 -6.08
C GLN A 342 -14.36 12.55 -6.59
N ALA A 343 -13.17 12.22 -6.11
CA ALA A 343 -11.92 12.79 -6.62
C ALA A 343 -11.75 12.57 -8.12
N ILE A 344 -12.02 11.36 -8.61
CA ILE A 344 -11.95 11.03 -10.05
C ILE A 344 -12.99 11.84 -10.86
N LEU A 345 -14.22 11.99 -10.35
CA LEU A 345 -15.26 12.77 -11.02
C LEU A 345 -14.83 14.24 -11.14
N LEU A 346 -14.37 14.85 -10.05
CA LEU A 346 -13.98 16.25 -10.03
C LEU A 346 -12.73 16.51 -10.90
N PHE A 347 -11.73 15.61 -10.93
CA PHE A 347 -10.60 15.71 -11.85
C PHE A 347 -11.07 15.78 -13.31
N ASN A 348 -12.02 14.92 -13.70
CA ASN A 348 -12.57 14.94 -15.06
C ASN A 348 -13.32 16.25 -15.35
N GLU A 349 -14.08 16.78 -14.37
CA GLU A 349 -14.83 18.03 -14.55
C GLU A 349 -13.94 19.24 -14.76
N VAL A 350 -12.78 19.31 -14.07
CA VAL A 350 -11.82 20.41 -14.23
C VAL A 350 -10.83 20.20 -15.37
N GLY A 351 -10.85 19.04 -16.01
CA GLY A 351 -9.98 18.73 -17.14
C GLY A 351 -8.54 18.35 -16.76
N TRP A 352 -8.31 17.91 -15.53
CA TRP A 352 -7.03 17.34 -15.13
C TRP A 352 -6.87 15.96 -15.81
N LYS A 353 -5.91 15.86 -16.70
CA LYS A 353 -5.67 14.66 -17.52
C LYS A 353 -4.84 13.60 -16.80
#